data_46458182341f2cc226268684f299d244
#
_entry.id   46458182341f2cc226268684f299d244
#
_cell.length_a   1.000
_cell.length_b   1.000
_cell.length_c   1.000
_cell.angle_alpha   90.00
_cell.angle_beta   90.00
_cell.angle_gamma   90.00
#
_symmetry.space_group_name_H-M   'P 1'
#
loop_
_entity.id
_entity.type
_entity.pdbx_description
1 polymer ?
#
loop_
_entity_poly.entity_id
_entity_poly.type
_entity_poly.pdbx_seq_one_letter_code
_entity_poly.pdbx_strand_id
1 'polypeptide(L)'
;MDDFGKKTVVAAIAIVCLTIAIITSFSVGNIVYPIKSIIKNIENDNSYTQNSAQILQNDEFCVCEVKSGTSGAVCIEQSSKRVLFEDGKDVLRYPASTTKILTALIAIERLPLDKKVIVQKYAEGVEGSSIYLKEGDEITVEDLLYGLMLRSGNDAAVTLAIEVAGSVEAFADIMNERAKEIGARNSHFVNPHGLHDDNHYTTAYDLALVCAKAYENDVFLRIANTKQRKITVSGEDRYIANKNKLLKLFDGANGVKTGYTKKSGRCLVGGAKRGDMQLVTVVLNHGDMWNDTVRMLNFGFDNYEMIPLDKAMLTNGNDVVKFKISQNVTSNWRDIKYPIKRDGSERLVVESV
;
A
#
# COMPACT_ATOMS: atom_id res chain seq x y z
N MET A 1 -6.78 -12.97 -41.46
CA MET A 1 -6.51 -14.36 -41.01
C MET A 1 -7.69 -15.20 -41.43
N ASP A 2 -7.41 -16.20 -42.22
CA ASP A 2 -8.40 -17.11 -42.73
C ASP A 2 -8.88 -18.09 -41.64
N ASP A 3 -9.98 -18.75 -41.92
CA ASP A 3 -10.66 -19.66 -40.97
C ASP A 3 -9.75 -20.81 -40.46
N PHE A 4 -8.70 -21.13 -41.21
CA PHE A 4 -7.69 -22.13 -40.86
C PHE A 4 -6.75 -21.61 -39.74
N GLY A 5 -6.34 -20.33 -39.76
CA GLY A 5 -5.49 -19.72 -38.74
C GLY A 5 -6.19 -19.59 -37.38
N LYS A 6 -7.51 -19.35 -37.39
CA LYS A 6 -8.32 -19.29 -36.15
C LYS A 6 -8.46 -20.65 -35.48
N LYS A 7 -8.68 -21.72 -36.24
CA LYS A 7 -8.77 -23.09 -35.71
C LYS A 7 -7.45 -23.55 -35.09
N THR A 8 -6.32 -23.17 -35.68
CA THR A 8 -5.00 -23.54 -35.17
C THR A 8 -4.68 -22.82 -33.84
N VAL A 9 -5.07 -21.57 -33.69
CA VAL A 9 -4.86 -20.78 -32.41
C VAL A 9 -5.76 -21.33 -31.30
N VAL A 10 -7.00 -21.67 -31.59
CA VAL A 10 -7.92 -22.25 -30.61
C VAL A 10 -7.42 -23.64 -30.14
N ALA A 11 -6.90 -24.45 -31.06
CA ALA A 11 -6.32 -25.76 -30.72
C ALA A 11 -5.06 -25.63 -29.84
N ALA A 12 -4.20 -24.63 -30.11
CA ALA A 12 -3.00 -24.34 -29.30
C ALA A 12 -3.36 -23.90 -27.89
N ILE A 13 -4.34 -23.02 -27.72
CA ILE A 13 -4.83 -22.59 -26.42
C ILE A 13 -5.46 -23.73 -25.62
N ALA A 14 -6.23 -24.59 -26.28
CA ALA A 14 -6.83 -25.80 -25.66
C ALA A 14 -5.77 -26.78 -25.15
N ILE A 15 -4.66 -26.95 -25.88
CA ILE A 15 -3.56 -27.85 -25.48
C ILE A 15 -2.81 -27.26 -24.29
N VAL A 16 -2.56 -25.93 -24.24
CA VAL A 16 -1.91 -25.25 -23.11
C VAL A 16 -2.78 -25.32 -21.86
N CYS A 17 -4.09 -25.13 -21.98
CA CYS A 17 -5.02 -25.29 -20.84
C CYS A 17 -5.09 -26.76 -20.34
N LEU A 18 -4.99 -27.73 -21.22
CA LEU A 18 -5.00 -29.15 -20.85
C LEU A 18 -3.71 -29.55 -20.12
N THR A 19 -2.57 -29.04 -20.55
CA THR A 19 -1.27 -29.29 -19.89
C THR A 19 -1.20 -28.66 -18.52
N ILE A 20 -1.74 -27.45 -18.34
CA ILE A 20 -1.83 -26.78 -17.02
C ILE A 20 -2.75 -27.59 -16.09
N ALA A 21 -3.88 -28.07 -16.57
CA ALA A 21 -4.81 -28.89 -15.78
C ALA A 21 -4.21 -30.26 -15.35
N ILE A 22 -3.35 -30.85 -16.16
CA ILE A 22 -2.66 -32.13 -15.84
C ILE A 22 -1.55 -31.87 -14.76
N ILE A 23 -0.83 -30.74 -14.82
CA ILE A 23 0.20 -30.43 -13.87
C ILE A 23 -0.39 -30.07 -12.48
N THR A 24 -1.57 -29.45 -12.44
CA THR A 24 -2.26 -29.11 -11.17
C THR A 24 -2.99 -30.29 -10.54
N SER A 25 -3.30 -31.35 -11.30
CA SER A 25 -3.99 -32.55 -10.79
C SER A 25 -3.12 -33.44 -9.90
N PHE A 26 -1.81 -33.22 -9.84
CA PHE A 26 -0.88 -34.05 -9.04
C PHE A 26 -0.62 -33.49 -7.63
N SER A 27 -1.22 -32.36 -7.20
CA SER A 27 -0.83 -31.72 -5.94
C SER A 27 -1.94 -31.30 -4.97
N VAL A 28 -3.24 -31.45 -5.24
CA VAL A 28 -4.27 -31.20 -4.18
C VAL A 28 -5.54 -32.01 -4.45
N GLY A 29 -6.01 -32.73 -3.43
CA GLY A 29 -7.21 -33.54 -3.47
C GLY A 29 -8.50 -32.75 -3.69
N ASN A 30 -9.36 -33.32 -4.55
CA ASN A 30 -10.80 -33.13 -4.65
C ASN A 30 -11.43 -31.73 -4.56
N ILE A 31 -11.33 -30.94 -5.63
CA ILE A 31 -12.42 -30.03 -6.04
C ILE A 31 -12.44 -30.04 -7.59
N VAL A 32 -13.37 -30.78 -8.17
CA VAL A 32 -13.63 -30.79 -9.63
C VAL A 32 -14.71 -29.75 -9.90
N TYR A 33 -14.34 -28.58 -10.45
CA TYR A 33 -15.31 -27.68 -11.07
C TYR A 33 -15.51 -28.06 -12.55
N PRO A 34 -16.76 -28.10 -13.07
CA PRO A 34 -17.01 -28.51 -14.41
C PRO A 34 -16.57 -27.47 -15.44
N ILE A 35 -15.46 -27.73 -16.10
CA ILE A 35 -14.86 -26.87 -17.16
C ILE A 35 -15.84 -26.64 -18.34
N LYS A 36 -16.84 -27.46 -18.52
CA LYS A 36 -17.85 -27.30 -19.59
C LYS A 36 -18.72 -26.05 -19.50
N SER A 37 -18.92 -25.48 -18.30
CA SER A 37 -19.69 -24.23 -18.13
C SER A 37 -18.87 -22.99 -18.47
N ILE A 38 -17.55 -23.04 -18.31
CA ILE A 38 -16.64 -21.91 -18.59
C ILE A 38 -16.45 -21.78 -20.11
N ILE A 39 -16.29 -22.89 -20.84
CA ILE A 39 -16.10 -22.87 -22.30
C ILE A 39 -17.35 -22.35 -23.02
N LYS A 40 -18.55 -22.70 -22.56
CA LYS A 40 -19.80 -22.26 -23.18
C LYS A 40 -20.10 -20.79 -23.03
N ASN A 41 -19.53 -20.14 -22.00
CA ASN A 41 -19.67 -18.70 -21.79
C ASN A 41 -18.64 -17.88 -22.60
N ILE A 42 -17.52 -18.46 -23.00
CA ILE A 42 -16.49 -17.80 -23.83
C ILE A 42 -16.89 -17.75 -25.31
N GLU A 43 -17.66 -18.73 -25.80
CA GLU A 43 -18.08 -18.79 -27.20
C GLU A 43 -19.22 -17.82 -27.57
N ASN A 44 -19.96 -17.31 -26.59
CA ASN A 44 -21.12 -16.45 -26.82
C ASN A 44 -20.89 -14.94 -26.60
N ASP A 45 -19.70 -14.51 -26.20
CA ASP A 45 -19.45 -13.10 -25.87
C ASP A 45 -18.27 -12.50 -26.63
N ASN A 46 -18.50 -12.18 -27.91
CA ASN A 46 -17.56 -11.44 -28.74
C ASN A 46 -17.38 -9.97 -28.28
N SER A 47 -18.11 -9.52 -27.27
CA SER A 47 -18.02 -8.15 -26.74
C SER A 47 -16.89 -7.97 -25.70
N TYR A 48 -16.42 -9.06 -25.07
CA TYR A 48 -15.40 -8.99 -24.03
C TYR A 48 -13.98 -8.72 -24.54
N THR A 49 -13.67 -9.14 -25.76
CA THR A 49 -12.31 -8.99 -26.30
C THR A 49 -12.02 -7.60 -26.90
N GLN A 50 -13.03 -6.83 -27.28
CA GLN A 50 -12.84 -5.46 -27.74
C GLN A 50 -12.84 -4.44 -26.61
N ASN A 51 -13.65 -4.66 -25.57
CA ASN A 51 -13.71 -3.73 -24.43
C ASN A 51 -12.50 -3.82 -23.48
N SER A 52 -11.91 -5.01 -23.31
CA SER A 52 -10.72 -5.15 -22.45
C SER A 52 -9.46 -4.50 -23.07
N ALA A 53 -9.35 -4.45 -24.37
CA ALA A 53 -8.24 -3.78 -25.06
C ALA A 53 -8.42 -2.23 -25.09
N GLN A 54 -9.65 -1.73 -25.08
CA GLN A 54 -9.94 -0.29 -25.03
C GLN A 54 -9.87 0.28 -23.61
N ILE A 55 -10.14 -0.51 -22.56
CA ILE A 55 -10.04 -0.07 -21.16
C ILE A 55 -8.57 0.16 -20.75
N LEU A 56 -7.61 -0.48 -21.43
CA LEU A 56 -6.17 -0.28 -21.21
C LEU A 56 -5.55 0.88 -22.02
N GLN A 57 -6.31 1.54 -22.89
CA GLN A 57 -5.78 2.58 -23.81
C GLN A 57 -6.27 4.00 -23.53
N ASN A 58 -7.21 4.23 -22.61
CA ASN A 58 -7.81 5.57 -22.39
C ASN A 58 -7.51 6.19 -21.03
N ASP A 59 -6.51 5.70 -20.28
CA ASP A 59 -5.91 6.48 -19.23
C ASP A 59 -4.84 7.41 -19.83
N GLU A 60 -5.25 8.45 -20.53
CA GLU A 60 -4.39 9.61 -20.76
C GLU A 60 -4.12 10.29 -19.41
N PHE A 61 -3.08 9.79 -18.74
CA PHE A 61 -2.55 10.43 -17.55
C PHE A 61 -2.07 11.84 -17.92
N CYS A 62 -2.65 12.84 -17.27
CA CYS A 62 -2.05 14.16 -17.27
C CYS A 62 -0.63 14.03 -16.69
N VAL A 63 0.37 14.20 -17.53
CA VAL A 63 1.79 13.98 -17.20
C VAL A 63 2.19 14.99 -16.15
N CYS A 64 2.14 14.57 -14.89
CA CYS A 64 2.89 15.23 -13.85
C CYS A 64 4.38 15.06 -14.20
N GLU A 65 5.17 16.13 -14.25
CA GLU A 65 6.64 16.04 -14.46
C GLU A 65 7.37 15.42 -13.27
N VAL A 66 6.96 14.22 -12.89
CA VAL A 66 7.78 13.35 -12.05
C VAL A 66 8.84 12.77 -12.98
N LYS A 67 10.09 13.13 -12.76
CA LYS A 67 11.19 12.65 -13.62
C LYS A 67 11.21 11.13 -13.57
N SER A 68 10.79 10.50 -14.67
CA SER A 68 10.81 9.06 -14.84
C SER A 68 12.25 8.56 -14.73
N GLY A 69 12.50 7.80 -13.73
CA GLY A 69 13.69 6.99 -13.60
C GLY A 69 13.21 5.67 -13.06
N THR A 70 13.84 4.57 -13.21
CA THR A 70 13.48 3.22 -12.73
C THR A 70 12.95 3.11 -11.28
N SER A 71 12.33 4.15 -10.77
CA SER A 71 11.68 4.29 -9.46
C SER A 71 10.25 3.76 -9.52
N GLY A 72 9.73 3.30 -8.41
CA GLY A 72 8.30 3.04 -8.26
C GLY A 72 7.64 4.25 -7.60
N ALA A 73 6.64 4.85 -8.24
CA ALA A 73 5.90 5.98 -7.69
C ALA A 73 4.39 5.80 -7.87
N VAL A 74 3.61 6.22 -6.87
CA VAL A 74 2.16 6.21 -6.93
C VAL A 74 1.57 7.27 -6.01
N CYS A 75 0.44 7.85 -6.42
CA CYS A 75 -0.45 8.63 -5.57
C CYS A 75 -1.85 8.00 -5.62
N ILE A 76 -2.39 7.65 -4.46
CA ILE A 76 -3.76 7.14 -4.35
C ILE A 76 -4.60 8.02 -3.43
N GLU A 77 -5.92 8.02 -3.65
CA GLU A 77 -6.86 8.48 -2.63
C GLU A 77 -7.11 7.33 -1.63
N GLN A 78 -7.03 7.64 -0.33
CA GLN A 78 -6.92 6.66 0.75
C GLN A 78 -8.17 5.77 0.87
N SER A 79 -9.37 6.32 0.80
CA SER A 79 -10.60 5.57 1.07
C SER A 79 -11.00 4.68 -0.11
N SER A 80 -10.94 5.21 -1.32
CA SER A 80 -11.28 4.51 -2.56
C SER A 80 -10.18 3.61 -3.09
N LYS A 81 -8.93 3.83 -2.65
CA LYS A 81 -7.70 3.23 -3.20
C LYS A 81 -7.48 3.58 -4.69
N ARG A 82 -8.24 4.57 -5.20
CA ARG A 82 -8.08 5.01 -6.58
C ARG A 82 -6.69 5.56 -6.82
N VAL A 83 -6.05 5.08 -7.88
CA VAL A 83 -4.78 5.62 -8.37
C VAL A 83 -5.08 6.93 -9.10
N LEU A 84 -4.43 8.01 -8.65
CA LEU A 84 -4.54 9.34 -9.25
C LEU A 84 -3.32 9.64 -10.12
N PHE A 85 -2.16 9.11 -9.76
CA PHE A 85 -0.91 9.21 -10.49
C PHE A 85 -0.09 7.94 -10.29
N GLU A 86 0.63 7.49 -11.33
CA GLU A 86 1.59 6.39 -11.22
C GLU A 86 2.79 6.57 -12.16
N ASP A 87 3.94 6.05 -11.73
CA ASP A 87 5.12 5.82 -12.56
C ASP A 87 5.83 4.55 -12.05
N GLY A 88 5.61 3.42 -12.75
CA GLY A 88 6.16 2.14 -12.33
C GLY A 88 5.63 1.63 -10.98
N LYS A 89 4.35 1.86 -10.67
CA LYS A 89 3.73 1.52 -9.36
C LYS A 89 3.88 0.06 -8.96
N ASP A 90 3.96 -0.86 -9.94
CA ASP A 90 4.03 -2.31 -9.72
C ASP A 90 5.47 -2.87 -9.83
N VAL A 91 6.48 -2.00 -9.99
CA VAL A 91 7.87 -2.43 -10.05
C VAL A 91 8.35 -2.84 -8.66
N LEU A 92 8.92 -4.05 -8.54
CA LEU A 92 9.48 -4.55 -7.28
C LEU A 92 10.66 -3.69 -6.83
N ARG A 93 10.64 -3.27 -5.57
CA ARG A 93 11.68 -2.43 -4.94
C ARG A 93 11.90 -2.83 -3.49
N TYR A 94 13.08 -2.53 -2.99
CA TYR A 94 13.41 -2.66 -1.57
C TYR A 94 12.82 -1.47 -0.80
N PRO A 95 11.94 -1.71 0.19
CA PRO A 95 11.22 -0.64 0.89
C PRO A 95 12.07 0.14 1.90
N ALA A 96 13.20 -0.39 2.33
CA ALA A 96 13.92 0.14 3.48
C ALA A 96 12.99 0.34 4.70
N SER A 97 13.22 1.38 5.50
CA SER A 97 12.41 1.66 6.70
C SER A 97 10.95 2.05 6.46
N THR A 98 10.48 2.14 5.21
CA THR A 98 9.03 2.28 4.97
C THR A 98 8.25 1.00 5.33
N THR A 99 8.93 -0.15 5.43
CA THR A 99 8.46 -1.41 6.05
C THR A 99 7.78 -1.19 7.39
N LYS A 100 8.29 -0.24 8.20
CA LYS A 100 7.82 0.04 9.55
C LYS A 100 6.36 0.52 9.64
N ILE A 101 5.77 0.91 8.51
CA ILE A 101 4.34 1.22 8.43
C ILE A 101 3.52 -0.05 8.74
N LEU A 102 3.87 -1.17 8.11
CA LEU A 102 3.21 -2.45 8.37
C LEU A 102 3.50 -2.96 9.79
N THR A 103 4.74 -2.82 10.26
CA THR A 103 5.12 -3.17 11.63
C THR A 103 4.31 -2.38 12.66
N ALA A 104 4.16 -1.06 12.45
CA ALA A 104 3.36 -0.21 13.34
C ALA A 104 1.88 -0.61 13.31
N LEU A 105 1.32 -0.86 12.13
CA LEU A 105 -0.07 -1.29 11.98
C LEU A 105 -0.35 -2.58 12.76
N ILE A 106 0.48 -3.61 12.56
CA ILE A 106 0.32 -4.90 13.25
C ILE A 106 0.47 -4.75 14.77
N ALA A 107 1.45 -3.97 15.23
CA ALA A 107 1.64 -3.75 16.66
C ALA A 107 0.44 -3.02 17.30
N ILE A 108 -0.13 -2.01 16.64
CA ILE A 108 -1.33 -1.31 17.09
C ILE A 108 -2.57 -2.23 17.11
N GLU A 109 -2.69 -3.13 16.15
CA GLU A 109 -3.80 -4.08 16.06
C GLU A 109 -3.74 -5.18 17.12
N ARG A 110 -2.55 -5.49 17.67
CA ARG A 110 -2.34 -6.68 18.53
C ARG A 110 -1.94 -6.38 19.96
N LEU A 111 -1.47 -5.16 20.25
CA LEU A 111 -0.94 -4.83 21.58
C LEU A 111 -1.68 -3.63 22.19
N PRO A 112 -2.00 -3.68 23.51
CA PRO A 112 -2.43 -2.50 24.24
C PRO A 112 -1.31 -1.43 24.25
N LEU A 113 -1.66 -0.16 24.03
CA LEU A 113 -0.69 0.93 23.93
C LEU A 113 0.07 1.22 25.23
N ASP A 114 -0.59 1.03 26.37
CA ASP A 114 -0.06 1.23 27.72
C ASP A 114 0.73 0.02 28.26
N LYS A 115 0.73 -1.09 27.50
CA LYS A 115 1.50 -2.28 27.87
C LYS A 115 2.99 -1.93 27.97
N LYS A 116 3.60 -2.24 29.11
CA LYS A 116 5.03 -2.17 29.32
C LYS A 116 5.71 -3.42 28.78
N VAL A 117 6.78 -3.20 28.04
CA VAL A 117 7.57 -4.24 27.38
C VAL A 117 8.99 -4.17 27.91
N ILE A 118 9.57 -5.33 28.18
CA ILE A 118 10.99 -5.46 28.54
C ILE A 118 11.79 -5.79 27.28
N VAL A 119 12.75 -4.93 26.98
CA VAL A 119 13.59 -5.06 25.79
C VAL A 119 14.47 -6.32 25.90
N GLN A 120 14.34 -7.20 24.92
CA GLN A 120 15.12 -8.42 24.83
C GLN A 120 16.51 -8.15 24.23
N LYS A 121 17.47 -9.01 24.54
CA LYS A 121 18.87 -8.93 24.03
C LYS A 121 18.97 -8.74 22.51
N TYR A 122 18.12 -9.41 21.75
CA TYR A 122 18.10 -9.36 20.28
C TYR A 122 17.74 -7.99 19.70
N ALA A 123 17.11 -7.11 20.48
CA ALA A 123 16.77 -5.76 20.05
C ALA A 123 17.89 -4.76 20.29
N GLU A 124 18.81 -5.05 21.22
CA GLU A 124 19.96 -4.19 21.52
C GLU A 124 20.99 -4.26 20.39
N GLY A 125 21.48 -3.10 19.94
CA GLY A 125 22.57 -3.02 18.95
C GLY A 125 22.17 -3.37 17.53
N VAL A 126 20.88 -3.50 17.21
CA VAL A 126 20.41 -3.72 15.82
C VAL A 126 20.92 -2.60 14.92
N GLU A 127 21.53 -2.97 13.80
CA GLU A 127 22.14 -2.04 12.84
C GLU A 127 21.17 -0.96 12.38
N GLY A 128 21.67 0.24 12.14
CA GLY A 128 20.97 1.36 11.51
C GLY A 128 20.39 2.36 12.49
N SER A 129 19.18 2.87 12.20
CA SER A 129 18.53 3.86 13.06
C SER A 129 18.04 3.24 14.36
N SER A 130 18.29 3.91 15.49
CA SER A 130 17.98 3.41 16.83
C SER A 130 17.39 4.53 17.72
N ILE A 131 16.66 4.14 18.73
CA ILE A 131 16.34 4.96 19.92
C ILE A 131 17.20 4.56 21.13
N TYR A 132 18.20 3.73 20.89
CA TYR A 132 19.23 3.30 21.85
C TYR A 132 18.67 2.50 23.02
N LEU A 133 17.79 1.54 22.72
CA LEU A 133 17.31 0.57 23.71
C LEU A 133 18.41 -0.41 24.08
N LYS A 134 18.41 -0.79 25.36
CA LYS A 134 19.30 -1.80 25.93
C LYS A 134 18.50 -2.99 26.46
N GLU A 135 19.12 -4.15 26.55
CA GLU A 135 18.54 -5.31 27.22
C GLU A 135 18.09 -4.95 28.64
N GLY A 136 16.88 -5.33 28.99
CA GLY A 136 16.26 -5.05 30.29
C GLY A 136 15.58 -3.69 30.41
N ASP A 137 15.70 -2.79 29.42
CA ASP A 137 14.92 -1.55 29.43
C ASP A 137 13.42 -1.82 29.46
N GLU A 138 12.68 -1.04 30.24
CA GLU A 138 11.22 -1.04 30.29
C GLU A 138 10.68 0.17 29.50
N ILE A 139 9.76 -0.08 28.54
CA ILE A 139 9.18 0.94 27.69
C ILE A 139 7.74 0.57 27.30
N THR A 140 6.85 1.54 27.12
CA THR A 140 5.47 1.26 26.68
C THR A 140 5.41 0.97 25.18
N VAL A 141 4.39 0.21 24.75
CA VAL A 141 4.10 -0.02 23.30
C VAL A 141 3.92 1.31 22.58
N GLU A 142 3.23 2.30 23.18
CA GLU A 142 3.05 3.61 22.60
C GLU A 142 4.39 4.30 22.34
N ASP A 143 5.30 4.32 23.31
CA ASP A 143 6.61 4.95 23.16
C ASP A 143 7.52 4.21 22.17
N LEU A 144 7.40 2.88 22.10
CA LEU A 144 8.04 2.07 21.04
C LEU A 144 7.55 2.48 19.64
N LEU A 145 6.23 2.65 19.47
CA LEU A 145 5.63 3.09 18.21
C LEU A 145 6.09 4.50 17.81
N TYR A 146 6.22 5.43 18.76
CA TYR A 146 6.81 6.73 18.49
C TYR A 146 8.27 6.62 18.10
N GLY A 147 9.07 5.81 18.80
CA GLY A 147 10.46 5.53 18.44
C GLY A 147 10.61 4.93 17.04
N LEU A 148 9.74 3.96 16.71
CA LEU A 148 9.65 3.29 15.41
C LEU A 148 9.37 4.31 14.29
N MET A 149 8.35 5.14 14.44
CA MET A 149 7.87 6.01 13.36
C MET A 149 8.69 7.31 13.25
N LEU A 150 8.97 8.00 14.34
CA LEU A 150 9.65 9.29 14.32
C LEU A 150 11.16 9.16 14.08
N ARG A 151 11.82 8.23 14.80
CA ARG A 151 13.28 8.02 14.72
C ARG A 151 13.68 6.91 13.77
N SER A 152 12.71 6.09 13.35
CA SER A 152 12.97 4.91 12.53
C SER A 152 13.76 3.82 13.30
N GLY A 153 13.56 3.70 14.62
CA GLY A 153 14.28 2.76 15.48
C GLY A 153 14.14 1.32 15.02
N ASN A 154 15.25 0.67 14.69
CA ASN A 154 15.28 -0.75 14.36
C ASN A 154 15.15 -1.61 15.62
N ASP A 155 15.74 -1.15 16.70
CA ASP A 155 15.58 -1.69 18.05
C ASP A 155 14.10 -1.70 18.50
N ALA A 156 13.39 -0.59 18.30
CA ALA A 156 11.95 -0.54 18.56
C ALA A 156 11.15 -1.51 17.66
N ALA A 157 11.53 -1.66 16.39
CA ALA A 157 10.89 -2.59 15.47
C ALA A 157 11.05 -4.05 15.93
N VAL A 158 12.26 -4.44 16.31
CA VAL A 158 12.55 -5.80 16.81
C VAL A 158 11.85 -6.05 18.15
N THR A 159 11.86 -5.08 19.07
CA THR A 159 11.14 -5.19 20.35
C THR A 159 9.65 -5.44 20.15
N LEU A 160 9.00 -4.65 19.26
CA LEU A 160 7.58 -4.84 18.94
C LEU A 160 7.33 -6.18 18.26
N ALA A 161 8.20 -6.62 17.37
CA ALA A 161 8.05 -7.91 16.67
C ALA A 161 8.11 -9.09 17.64
N ILE A 162 9.08 -9.09 18.55
CA ILE A 162 9.22 -10.12 19.59
C ILE A 162 8.01 -10.10 20.53
N GLU A 163 7.55 -8.91 20.92
CA GLU A 163 6.40 -8.78 21.81
C GLU A 163 5.09 -9.29 21.19
N VAL A 164 4.93 -9.13 19.88
CA VAL A 164 3.74 -9.61 19.13
C VAL A 164 3.80 -11.12 18.87
N ALA A 165 4.97 -11.63 18.45
CA ALA A 165 5.08 -12.96 17.84
C ALA A 165 6.11 -13.89 18.48
N GLY A 166 6.87 -13.43 19.47
CA GLY A 166 7.93 -14.20 20.13
C GLY A 166 9.25 -14.24 19.36
N SER A 167 9.28 -13.99 18.05
CA SER A 167 10.49 -13.88 17.24
C SER A 167 10.31 -12.97 16.03
N VAL A 168 11.43 -12.57 15.40
CA VAL A 168 11.43 -11.76 14.16
C VAL A 168 10.86 -12.56 12.99
N GLU A 169 11.19 -13.84 12.90
CA GLU A 169 10.73 -14.75 11.84
C GLU A 169 9.22 -14.95 11.92
N ALA A 170 8.69 -15.29 13.11
CA ALA A 170 7.24 -15.43 13.31
C ALA A 170 6.48 -14.11 13.05
N PHE A 171 7.11 -12.96 13.35
CA PHE A 171 6.52 -11.68 13.03
C PHE A 171 6.52 -11.41 11.50
N ALA A 172 7.56 -11.84 10.78
CA ALA A 172 7.62 -11.74 9.32
C ALA A 172 6.50 -12.55 8.64
N ASP A 173 6.18 -13.75 9.17
CA ASP A 173 5.03 -14.52 8.70
C ASP A 173 3.71 -13.74 8.88
N ILE A 174 3.50 -13.14 10.05
CA ILE A 174 2.34 -12.27 10.32
C ILE A 174 2.32 -11.06 9.37
N MET A 175 3.48 -10.45 9.08
CA MET A 175 3.57 -9.34 8.12
C MET A 175 3.10 -9.76 6.72
N ASN A 176 3.53 -10.92 6.24
CA ASN A 176 3.18 -11.43 4.92
C ASN A 176 1.69 -11.80 4.83
N GLU A 177 1.13 -12.43 5.85
CA GLU A 177 -0.31 -12.69 5.93
C GLU A 177 -1.11 -11.39 5.91
N ARG A 178 -0.73 -10.43 6.76
CA ARG A 178 -1.42 -9.13 6.86
C ARG A 178 -1.33 -8.32 5.57
N ALA A 179 -0.18 -8.31 4.91
CA ALA A 179 0.00 -7.66 3.61
C ALA A 179 -0.95 -8.28 2.56
N LYS A 180 -1.04 -9.61 2.50
CA LYS A 180 -1.95 -10.32 1.61
C LYS A 180 -3.43 -10.00 1.87
N GLU A 181 -3.85 -9.93 3.13
CA GLU A 181 -5.22 -9.54 3.52
C GLU A 181 -5.57 -8.11 3.07
N ILE A 182 -4.60 -7.19 3.15
CA ILE A 182 -4.75 -5.79 2.70
C ILE A 182 -4.82 -5.71 1.15
N GLY A 183 -4.36 -6.74 0.45
CA GLY A 183 -4.27 -6.76 -1.02
C GLY A 183 -2.89 -6.45 -1.59
N ALA A 184 -1.87 -6.29 -0.75
CA ALA A 184 -0.47 -6.07 -1.13
C ALA A 184 0.19 -7.41 -1.55
N ARG A 185 -0.13 -7.88 -2.75
CA ARG A 185 0.17 -9.23 -3.22
C ARG A 185 1.56 -9.39 -3.85
N ASN A 186 2.21 -8.29 -4.19
CA ASN A 186 3.54 -8.26 -4.79
C ASN A 186 4.61 -7.86 -3.75
N SER A 187 4.37 -8.18 -2.49
CA SER A 187 5.24 -7.85 -1.38
C SER A 187 5.66 -9.10 -0.62
N HIS A 188 6.89 -9.07 -0.11
CA HIS A 188 7.41 -10.09 0.79
C HIS A 188 8.31 -9.42 1.84
N PHE A 189 8.07 -9.71 3.10
CA PHE A 189 8.75 -9.15 4.25
C PHE A 189 9.45 -10.24 5.05
N VAL A 190 10.74 -10.04 5.39
CA VAL A 190 11.55 -10.98 6.18
C VAL A 190 12.01 -10.40 7.50
N ASN A 191 11.76 -9.10 7.74
CA ASN A 191 12.11 -8.43 8.99
C ASN A 191 11.19 -7.23 9.26
N PRO A 192 11.08 -6.75 10.53
CA PRO A 192 10.14 -5.68 10.90
C PRO A 192 10.68 -4.26 10.62
N HIS A 193 11.94 -4.11 10.20
CA HIS A 193 12.61 -2.80 10.15
C HIS A 193 13.00 -2.35 8.73
N GLY A 194 13.08 -3.27 7.76
CA GLY A 194 13.43 -2.96 6.38
C GLY A 194 14.94 -2.86 6.11
N LEU A 195 15.80 -3.47 6.94
CA LEU A 195 17.17 -3.74 6.54
C LEU A 195 17.16 -4.66 5.34
N HIS A 196 18.16 -4.48 4.48
CA HIS A 196 18.21 -5.15 3.19
C HIS A 196 18.32 -6.66 3.33
N ASP A 197 17.46 -7.33 2.58
CA ASP A 197 17.51 -8.73 2.22
C ASP A 197 16.95 -8.86 0.80
N ASP A 198 17.48 -9.74 -0.02
CA ASP A 198 17.03 -9.89 -1.41
C ASP A 198 15.57 -10.38 -1.51
N ASN A 199 15.07 -11.07 -0.47
CA ASN A 199 13.70 -11.51 -0.34
C ASN A 199 12.79 -10.48 0.35
N HIS A 200 13.29 -9.28 0.71
CA HIS A 200 12.51 -8.24 1.37
C HIS A 200 12.13 -7.14 0.36
N TYR A 201 10.99 -7.28 -0.30
CA TYR A 201 10.57 -6.40 -1.38
C TYR A 201 9.09 -6.04 -1.30
N THR A 202 8.74 -4.98 -2.03
CA THR A 202 7.36 -4.48 -2.20
C THR A 202 7.25 -3.75 -3.54
N THR A 203 6.05 -3.26 -3.86
CA THR A 203 5.81 -2.26 -4.92
C THR A 203 5.34 -0.95 -4.31
N ALA A 204 5.39 0.14 -5.08
CA ALA A 204 4.85 1.41 -4.61
C ALA A 204 3.35 1.31 -4.33
N TYR A 205 2.61 0.59 -5.18
CA TYR A 205 1.18 0.38 -5.01
C TYR A 205 0.85 -0.45 -3.78
N ASP A 206 1.51 -1.58 -3.57
CA ASP A 206 1.30 -2.42 -2.39
C ASP A 206 1.55 -1.65 -1.09
N LEU A 207 2.64 -0.88 -1.05
CA LEU A 207 2.97 -0.07 0.12
C LEU A 207 1.96 1.07 0.33
N ALA A 208 1.40 1.63 -0.75
CA ALA A 208 0.30 2.59 -0.66
C ALA A 208 -0.97 1.97 -0.08
N LEU A 209 -1.31 0.71 -0.45
CA LEU A 209 -2.42 -0.04 0.15
C LEU A 209 -2.21 -0.27 1.64
N VAL A 210 -1.00 -0.70 2.04
CA VAL A 210 -0.63 -0.86 3.46
C VAL A 210 -0.78 0.45 4.23
N CYS A 211 -0.30 1.56 3.67
CA CYS A 211 -0.42 2.87 4.30
C CYS A 211 -1.88 3.33 4.36
N ALA A 212 -2.66 3.12 3.31
CA ALA A 212 -4.09 3.45 3.27
C ALA A 212 -4.87 2.69 4.35
N LYS A 213 -4.54 1.41 4.59
CA LYS A 213 -5.11 0.62 5.68
C LYS A 213 -4.68 1.15 7.05
N ALA A 214 -3.40 1.51 7.21
CA ALA A 214 -2.91 2.09 8.46
C ALA A 214 -3.61 3.41 8.81
N TYR A 215 -3.95 4.23 7.84
CA TYR A 215 -4.69 5.49 8.03
C TYR A 215 -6.15 5.31 8.47
N GLU A 216 -6.71 4.11 8.39
CA GLU A 216 -8.01 3.81 9.00
C GLU A 216 -7.95 3.76 10.54
N ASN A 217 -6.73 3.78 11.12
CA ASN A 217 -6.49 3.72 12.56
C ASN A 217 -6.04 5.09 13.10
N ASP A 218 -6.83 5.68 13.99
CA ASP A 218 -6.57 7.00 14.57
C ASP A 218 -5.27 7.06 15.36
N VAL A 219 -4.86 5.96 16.00
CA VAL A 219 -3.59 5.87 16.73
C VAL A 219 -2.42 5.98 15.76
N PHE A 220 -2.48 5.26 14.65
CA PHE A 220 -1.47 5.34 13.61
C PHE A 220 -1.36 6.76 13.05
N LEU A 221 -2.50 7.37 12.70
CA LEU A 221 -2.56 8.73 12.16
C LEU A 221 -1.96 9.74 13.15
N ARG A 222 -2.31 9.65 14.42
CA ARG A 222 -1.78 10.50 15.49
C ARG A 222 -0.26 10.38 15.59
N ILE A 223 0.28 9.16 15.59
CA ILE A 223 1.73 8.91 15.69
C ILE A 223 2.46 9.42 14.44
N ALA A 224 1.96 9.10 13.24
CA ALA A 224 2.58 9.49 11.97
C ALA A 224 2.64 11.01 11.79
N ASN A 225 1.62 11.74 12.25
CA ASN A 225 1.52 13.20 12.19
C ASN A 225 2.34 13.95 13.28
N THR A 226 2.86 13.23 14.27
CA THR A 226 3.60 13.85 15.39
C THR A 226 4.96 14.36 14.93
N LYS A 227 5.23 15.66 15.15
CA LYS A 227 6.50 16.30 14.79
C LYS A 227 7.62 16.03 15.80
N GLN A 228 7.26 15.98 17.10
CA GLN A 228 8.19 15.66 18.19
C GLN A 228 7.42 15.09 19.38
N ARG A 229 8.07 14.24 20.16
CA ARG A 229 7.49 13.56 21.31
C ARG A 229 8.55 13.33 22.39
N LYS A 230 8.12 13.37 23.63
CA LYS A 230 8.85 12.83 24.76
C LYS A 230 8.44 11.36 24.94
N ILE A 231 9.40 10.45 24.95
CA ILE A 231 9.22 9.03 25.31
C ILE A 231 9.95 8.76 26.62
N THR A 232 9.50 7.73 27.35
CA THR A 232 10.12 7.35 28.63
C THR A 232 10.65 5.91 28.50
N VAL A 233 11.94 5.72 28.81
CA VAL A 233 12.64 4.42 28.77
C VAL A 233 13.24 4.19 30.15
N SER A 234 12.86 3.13 30.84
CA SER A 234 13.34 2.80 32.20
C SER A 234 13.26 3.97 33.18
N GLY A 235 12.21 4.81 33.06
CA GLY A 235 12.03 6.02 33.87
C GLY A 235 12.77 7.25 33.39
N GLU A 236 13.61 7.16 32.35
CA GLU A 236 14.34 8.31 31.76
C GLU A 236 13.56 8.90 30.57
N ASP A 237 13.38 10.21 30.59
CA ASP A 237 12.73 10.94 29.51
C ASP A 237 13.69 11.24 28.35
N ARG A 238 13.27 10.90 27.11
CA ARG A 238 14.02 11.16 25.88
C ARG A 238 13.16 11.93 24.89
N TYR A 239 13.68 13.05 24.36
CA TYR A 239 12.99 13.84 23.35
C TYR A 239 13.38 13.37 21.95
N ILE A 240 12.39 13.00 21.16
CA ILE A 240 12.57 12.52 19.79
C ILE A 240 11.83 13.42 18.80
N ALA A 241 12.42 13.64 17.62
CA ALA A 241 11.83 14.43 16.56
C ALA A 241 11.65 13.58 15.29
N ASN A 242 10.57 13.82 14.57
CA ASN A 242 10.25 13.13 13.33
C ASN A 242 11.24 13.51 12.22
N LYS A 243 11.81 12.50 11.55
CA LYS A 243 12.72 12.67 10.41
C LYS A 243 11.96 13.04 9.12
N ASN A 244 10.64 12.92 9.09
CA ASN A 244 9.83 13.21 7.91
C ASN A 244 9.68 14.72 7.72
N LYS A 245 10.46 15.27 6.77
CA LYS A 245 10.42 16.70 6.43
C LYS A 245 9.10 17.13 5.78
N LEU A 246 8.33 16.19 5.20
CA LEU A 246 7.06 16.51 4.54
C LEU A 246 6.09 17.23 5.48
N LEU A 247 6.11 16.89 6.78
CA LEU A 247 5.31 17.54 7.83
C LEU A 247 5.56 19.06 7.99
N LYS A 248 6.64 19.56 7.36
CA LYS A 248 6.99 21.00 7.34
C LYS A 248 6.95 21.58 5.93
N LEU A 249 7.08 20.72 4.90
CA LEU A 249 7.20 21.14 3.50
C LEU A 249 5.86 21.31 2.80
N PHE A 250 4.82 20.60 3.28
CA PHE A 250 3.54 20.58 2.61
C PHE A 250 2.39 20.87 3.59
N ASP A 251 1.54 21.83 3.23
CA ASP A 251 0.35 22.14 4.03
C ASP A 251 -0.70 21.04 3.92
N GLY A 252 -1.21 20.59 5.08
CA GLY A 252 -2.08 19.42 5.18
C GLY A 252 -1.32 18.10 5.30
N ALA A 253 0.03 18.08 5.25
CA ALA A 253 0.79 16.84 5.46
C ALA A 253 0.57 16.27 6.86
N ASN A 254 0.33 14.96 6.93
CA ASN A 254 0.01 14.23 8.17
C ASN A 254 0.78 12.89 8.33
N GLY A 255 1.89 12.73 7.61
CA GLY A 255 2.76 11.55 7.70
C GLY A 255 3.63 11.36 6.47
N VAL A 256 4.25 10.23 6.26
CA VAL A 256 4.18 8.97 7.02
C VAL A 256 5.60 8.50 7.40
N LYS A 257 6.41 8.04 6.43
CA LYS A 257 7.67 7.37 6.75
C LYS A 257 8.72 7.53 5.67
N THR A 258 9.96 7.81 6.09
CA THR A 258 11.16 7.80 5.25
C THR A 258 11.87 6.46 5.32
N GLY A 259 12.59 6.09 4.24
CA GLY A 259 13.46 4.93 4.19
C GLY A 259 14.72 5.20 3.36
N TYR A 260 15.81 4.55 3.73
CA TYR A 260 17.05 4.55 2.96
C TYR A 260 17.95 3.37 3.34
N THR A 261 18.44 2.67 2.34
CA THR A 261 19.62 1.81 2.40
C THR A 261 20.42 2.04 1.13
N LYS A 262 21.67 1.56 1.08
CA LYS A 262 22.48 1.66 -0.17
C LYS A 262 21.82 0.93 -1.35
N LYS A 263 21.11 -0.16 -1.08
CA LYS A 263 20.43 -1.00 -2.09
C LYS A 263 19.04 -0.46 -2.48
N SER A 264 18.29 0.05 -1.52
CA SER A 264 16.94 0.58 -1.78
C SER A 264 16.94 1.98 -2.41
N GLY A 265 18.04 2.74 -2.29
CA GLY A 265 17.97 4.17 -2.55
C GLY A 265 17.07 4.91 -1.55
N ARG A 266 16.65 6.12 -1.90
CA ARG A 266 15.75 6.93 -1.06
C ARG A 266 14.30 6.51 -1.29
N CYS A 267 13.57 6.31 -0.19
CA CYS A 267 12.15 5.93 -0.17
C CYS A 267 11.37 6.88 0.73
N LEU A 268 10.16 7.24 0.31
CA LEU A 268 9.25 8.06 1.10
C LEU A 268 7.82 7.59 0.89
N VAL A 269 7.11 7.37 1.98
CA VAL A 269 5.65 7.34 1.99
C VAL A 269 5.20 8.66 2.58
N GLY A 270 4.45 9.43 1.80
CA GLY A 270 3.88 10.72 2.19
C GLY A 270 2.37 10.62 2.33
N GLY A 271 1.81 11.41 3.23
CA GLY A 271 0.38 11.57 3.37
C GLY A 271 -0.01 13.01 3.60
N ALA A 272 -1.13 13.42 3.02
CA ALA A 272 -1.71 14.73 3.25
C ALA A 272 -3.22 14.70 3.14
N LYS A 273 -3.90 15.57 3.91
CA LYS A 273 -5.36 15.70 3.89
C LYS A 273 -5.77 17.15 3.63
N ARG A 274 -6.70 17.34 2.69
CA ARG A 274 -7.40 18.61 2.48
C ARG A 274 -8.91 18.33 2.38
N GLY A 275 -9.69 18.92 3.26
CA GLY A 275 -11.11 18.61 3.36
C GLY A 275 -11.36 17.12 3.61
N ASP A 276 -12.14 16.49 2.74
CA ASP A 276 -12.47 15.04 2.82
C ASP A 276 -11.45 14.15 2.10
N MET A 277 -10.55 14.73 1.30
CA MET A 277 -9.57 13.98 0.52
C MET A 277 -8.32 13.70 1.33
N GLN A 278 -8.03 12.42 1.59
CA GLN A 278 -6.77 11.94 2.15
C GLN A 278 -5.95 11.28 1.05
N LEU A 279 -4.80 11.85 0.73
CA LEU A 279 -3.88 11.29 -0.26
C LEU A 279 -2.76 10.51 0.42
N VAL A 280 -2.35 9.43 -0.24
CA VAL A 280 -1.16 8.65 0.07
C VAL A 280 -0.26 8.63 -1.16
N THR A 281 0.97 9.04 -1.00
CA THR A 281 2.01 8.98 -2.03
C THR A 281 3.11 8.02 -1.60
N VAL A 282 3.65 7.28 -2.54
CA VAL A 282 4.81 6.42 -2.32
C VAL A 282 5.83 6.69 -3.42
N VAL A 283 7.08 6.87 -3.05
CA VAL A 283 8.23 6.86 -3.96
C VAL A 283 9.29 5.91 -3.42
N LEU A 284 9.76 4.99 -4.26
CA LEU A 284 10.77 3.99 -3.95
C LEU A 284 11.96 4.15 -4.89
N ASN A 285 13.18 4.14 -4.36
CA ASN A 285 14.43 4.33 -5.11
C ASN A 285 14.45 5.65 -5.91
N HIS A 286 14.09 6.76 -5.28
CA HIS A 286 13.90 8.03 -5.98
C HIS A 286 14.83 9.13 -5.47
N GLY A 287 15.58 9.79 -6.38
CA GLY A 287 16.58 10.81 -6.03
C GLY A 287 16.00 12.04 -5.37
N ASP A 288 14.90 12.58 -5.90
CA ASP A 288 14.24 13.80 -5.43
C ASP A 288 12.92 13.51 -4.70
N MET A 289 12.95 12.54 -3.78
CA MET A 289 11.76 12.02 -3.11
C MET A 289 10.85 13.10 -2.49
N TRP A 290 11.41 14.23 -2.03
CA TRP A 290 10.64 15.28 -1.37
C TRP A 290 9.82 16.10 -2.36
N ASN A 291 10.48 16.61 -3.41
CA ASN A 291 9.81 17.45 -4.40
C ASN A 291 8.81 16.63 -5.21
N ASP A 292 9.13 15.40 -5.57
CA ASP A 292 8.20 14.56 -6.32
C ASP A 292 6.98 14.14 -5.50
N THR A 293 7.16 13.87 -4.19
CA THR A 293 6.03 13.68 -3.28
C THR A 293 5.13 14.93 -3.22
N VAL A 294 5.72 16.13 -3.12
CA VAL A 294 4.97 17.40 -3.13
C VAL A 294 4.25 17.61 -4.46
N ARG A 295 4.89 17.31 -5.61
CA ARG A 295 4.26 17.40 -6.93
C ARG A 295 3.06 16.46 -7.06
N MET A 296 3.21 15.20 -6.63
CA MET A 296 2.11 14.22 -6.67
C MET A 296 0.94 14.62 -5.76
N LEU A 297 1.22 15.14 -4.55
CA LEU A 297 0.17 15.65 -3.65
C LEU A 297 -0.57 16.85 -4.27
N ASN A 298 0.16 17.83 -4.82
CA ASN A 298 -0.46 18.95 -5.52
C ASN A 298 -1.28 18.45 -6.70
N PHE A 299 -0.72 17.57 -7.55
CA PHE A 299 -1.45 16.99 -8.67
C PHE A 299 -2.78 16.37 -8.23
N GLY A 300 -2.78 15.56 -7.16
CA GLY A 300 -4.00 14.93 -6.66
C GLY A 300 -5.03 15.95 -6.19
N PHE A 301 -4.62 16.94 -5.37
CA PHE A 301 -5.56 17.95 -4.84
C PHE A 301 -6.02 18.97 -5.89
N ASP A 302 -5.21 19.30 -6.87
CA ASP A 302 -5.54 20.30 -7.88
C ASP A 302 -6.45 19.71 -8.97
N ASN A 303 -6.26 18.43 -9.33
CA ASN A 303 -6.98 17.80 -10.44
C ASN A 303 -8.20 16.97 -10.01
N TYR A 304 -8.33 16.60 -8.73
CA TYR A 304 -9.43 15.76 -8.26
C TYR A 304 -10.20 16.42 -7.12
N GLU A 305 -11.47 16.02 -6.98
CA GLU A 305 -12.32 16.38 -5.85
C GLU A 305 -13.13 15.19 -5.36
N MET A 306 -13.41 15.18 -4.06
CA MET A 306 -14.25 14.14 -3.44
C MET A 306 -15.72 14.54 -3.56
N ILE A 307 -16.47 13.81 -4.37
CA ILE A 307 -17.93 14.03 -4.50
C ILE A 307 -18.70 12.82 -3.98
N PRO A 308 -19.91 13.04 -3.39
CA PRO A 308 -20.79 11.94 -3.02
C PRO A 308 -21.08 11.02 -4.20
N LEU A 309 -21.18 9.72 -3.96
CA LEU A 309 -21.27 8.71 -5.02
C LEU A 309 -22.54 8.89 -5.88
N ASP A 310 -23.66 9.30 -5.27
CA ASP A 310 -24.90 9.61 -5.98
C ASP A 310 -24.75 10.78 -6.97
N LYS A 311 -23.97 11.81 -6.62
CA LYS A 311 -23.63 12.92 -7.52
C LYS A 311 -22.61 12.52 -8.58
N ALA A 312 -21.63 11.67 -8.22
CA ALA A 312 -20.64 11.16 -9.14
C ALA A 312 -21.26 10.36 -10.28
N MET A 313 -22.36 9.64 -10.01
CA MET A 313 -23.12 8.90 -11.03
C MET A 313 -23.83 9.80 -12.05
N LEU A 314 -23.98 11.09 -11.75
CA LEU A 314 -24.58 12.09 -12.66
C LEU A 314 -23.54 12.76 -13.57
N THR A 315 -22.27 12.44 -13.45
CA THR A 315 -21.22 12.97 -14.33
C THR A 315 -21.38 12.42 -15.75
N ASN A 316 -21.12 13.26 -16.75
CA ASN A 316 -21.39 12.96 -18.17
C ASN A 316 -20.11 12.96 -19.02
N GLY A 317 -18.94 12.87 -18.41
CA GLY A 317 -17.66 12.82 -19.13
C GLY A 317 -17.53 11.58 -20.02
N ASN A 318 -16.61 11.65 -20.97
CA ASN A 318 -16.36 10.55 -21.90
C ASN A 318 -15.54 9.41 -21.27
N ASP A 319 -14.71 9.72 -20.27
CA ASP A 319 -13.84 8.75 -19.59
C ASP A 319 -14.66 7.98 -18.55
N VAL A 320 -14.87 6.69 -18.77
CA VAL A 320 -15.68 5.85 -17.88
C VAL A 320 -14.84 5.36 -16.72
N VAL A 321 -15.19 5.79 -15.50
CA VAL A 321 -14.61 5.28 -14.26
C VAL A 321 -15.60 4.31 -13.61
N LYS A 322 -15.15 3.09 -13.30
CA LYS A 322 -15.98 2.05 -12.69
C LYS A 322 -15.70 1.94 -11.20
N PHE A 323 -16.75 2.01 -10.39
CA PHE A 323 -16.69 1.77 -8.96
C PHE A 323 -17.53 0.53 -8.61
N LYS A 324 -16.91 -0.44 -7.94
CA LYS A 324 -17.60 -1.67 -7.52
C LYS A 324 -18.07 -1.53 -6.08
N ILE A 325 -19.37 -1.78 -5.87
CA ILE A 325 -19.95 -1.81 -4.54
C ILE A 325 -20.48 -3.20 -4.22
N SER A 326 -20.17 -3.71 -3.02
CA SER A 326 -20.69 -5.00 -2.59
C SER A 326 -22.20 -4.91 -2.33
N GLN A 327 -22.95 -5.95 -2.75
CA GLN A 327 -24.41 -6.05 -2.50
C GLN A 327 -24.77 -6.00 -1.01
N ASN A 328 -23.83 -6.30 -0.11
CA ASN A 328 -24.04 -6.25 1.34
C ASN A 328 -23.92 -4.85 1.95
N VAL A 329 -23.59 -3.82 1.17
CA VAL A 329 -23.57 -2.42 1.64
C VAL A 329 -25.01 -1.88 1.66
N THR A 330 -25.67 -2.03 2.79
CA THR A 330 -27.13 -1.92 2.85
C THR A 330 -27.69 -0.53 3.08
N SER A 331 -27.01 0.46 3.63
CA SER A 331 -27.77 1.68 4.01
C SER A 331 -27.15 3.03 3.66
N ASN A 332 -25.84 3.16 3.56
CA ASN A 332 -25.20 4.48 3.45
C ASN A 332 -24.26 4.65 2.25
N TRP A 333 -24.46 3.92 1.16
CA TRP A 333 -23.61 4.08 -0.03
C TRP A 333 -23.65 5.52 -0.61
N ARG A 334 -24.72 6.27 -0.36
CA ARG A 334 -24.85 7.68 -0.78
C ARG A 334 -23.89 8.61 -0.05
N ASP A 335 -23.47 8.24 1.16
CA ASP A 335 -22.50 9.01 1.95
C ASP A 335 -21.05 8.69 1.54
N ILE A 336 -20.83 7.64 0.74
CA ILE A 336 -19.51 7.31 0.18
C ILE A 336 -19.13 8.42 -0.79
N LYS A 337 -17.92 8.96 -0.61
CA LYS A 337 -17.32 9.93 -1.53
C LYS A 337 -16.30 9.25 -2.42
N TYR A 338 -16.21 9.70 -3.66
CA TYR A 338 -15.27 9.16 -4.63
C TYR A 338 -14.52 10.30 -5.33
N PRO A 339 -13.20 10.17 -5.56
CA PRO A 339 -12.44 11.20 -6.25
C PRO A 339 -12.78 11.19 -7.74
N ILE A 340 -13.15 12.35 -8.28
CA ILE A 340 -13.46 12.57 -9.69
C ILE A 340 -12.61 13.73 -10.18
N LYS A 341 -12.17 13.71 -11.44
CA LYS A 341 -11.45 14.82 -12.06
C LYS A 341 -12.31 16.07 -12.14
N ARG A 342 -11.71 17.20 -11.78
CA ARG A 342 -12.37 18.53 -11.78
C ARG A 342 -12.68 19.05 -13.18
N ASP A 343 -12.00 18.56 -14.21
CA ASP A 343 -12.17 18.98 -15.60
C ASP A 343 -13.47 18.46 -16.24
N GLY A 344 -14.21 17.61 -15.54
CA GLY A 344 -15.48 17.04 -16.03
C GLY A 344 -15.30 15.95 -17.08
N SER A 345 -14.07 15.50 -17.37
CA SER A 345 -13.81 14.46 -18.37
C SER A 345 -14.37 13.10 -18.00
N GLU A 346 -14.59 12.84 -16.72
CA GLU A 346 -14.95 11.52 -16.21
C GLU A 346 -16.46 11.32 -16.01
N ARG A 347 -16.88 10.07 -16.22
CA ARG A 347 -18.20 9.56 -15.89
C ARG A 347 -18.07 8.36 -14.98
N LEU A 348 -18.66 8.42 -13.77
CA LEU A 348 -18.66 7.30 -12.85
C LEU A 348 -19.79 6.32 -13.14
N VAL A 349 -19.45 5.04 -13.25
CA VAL A 349 -20.40 3.92 -13.32
C VAL A 349 -20.23 3.06 -12.08
N VAL A 350 -21.32 2.91 -11.31
CA VAL A 350 -21.33 2.05 -10.12
C VAL A 350 -21.82 0.67 -10.51
N GLU A 351 -21.00 -0.35 -10.28
CA GLU A 351 -21.32 -1.76 -10.51
C GLU A 351 -21.57 -2.46 -9.17
N SER A 352 -22.72 -3.13 -9.04
CA SER A 352 -22.99 -4.00 -7.88
C SER A 352 -22.31 -5.36 -8.10
N VAL A 353 -21.56 -5.82 -7.12
CA VAL A 353 -20.79 -7.08 -7.17
C VAL A 353 -21.27 -8.06 -6.12
#